data_827529ac7d3a9bf705930ffddb3a34a8
#
_entry.id   827529ac7d3a9bf705930ffddb3a34a8
#
_cell.length_a   1.000
_cell.length_b   1.000
_cell.length_c   1.000
_cell.angle_alpha   90.00
_cell.angle_beta   90.00
_cell.angle_gamma   90.00
#
_symmetry.space_group_name_H-M   'P 1'
#
loop_
_entity.id
_entity.type
_entity.pdbx_description
1 polymer ?
#
loop_
_entity_poly.entity_id
_entity_poly.type
_entity_poly.pdbx_seq_one_letter_code
_entity_poly.pdbx_strand_id
1 'polypeptide(L)'
;MEFGNGFKRVIHQVKLQLSCCTLCGNACQQHPLLCQYCLADLPYFDHNVVGYDLLLWPAIAEIIPKKYFDHLLAIAPYVWPFDRWINQLKYQHKTELTSLLGLLLVQLWQQYLNAEQPNITPDNTLILAVPLHIKKWQARGFNQAHLIARQFAKSFAYDYQTDLIVRQKFTENQVGKSGVARRKNLKHAFAINPDIDFEPPKHVLLIDDVVTTGTTANEICRLLKKRGVQTITLLSICLALPS
;
A
#
# COMPACT_ATOMS: atom_id res chain seq x y z
N MET A 1 26.86 18.27 9.02
CA MET A 1 26.03 17.38 8.14
C MET A 1 25.06 18.17 7.20
N GLU A 2 25.33 19.41 6.86
CA GLU A 2 24.43 20.27 6.01
C GLU A 2 24.69 20.21 4.51
N PHE A 3 25.89 19.82 4.08
CA PHE A 3 26.24 19.77 2.65
C PHE A 3 25.44 18.75 1.81
N GLY A 4 24.88 17.71 2.43
CA GLY A 4 24.11 16.68 1.72
C GLY A 4 22.68 17.10 1.33
N ASN A 5 22.07 18.04 2.05
CA ASN A 5 20.70 18.48 1.80
C ASN A 5 20.60 19.49 0.64
N GLY A 6 21.59 20.37 0.50
CA GLY A 6 21.63 21.35 -0.59
C GLY A 6 21.79 20.68 -1.96
N PHE A 7 22.69 19.73 -2.08
CA PHE A 7 22.92 19.01 -3.33
C PHE A 7 21.72 18.16 -3.78
N LYS A 8 21.02 17.52 -2.84
CA LYS A 8 19.78 16.78 -3.15
C LYS A 8 18.65 17.71 -3.64
N ARG A 9 18.56 18.91 -3.07
CA ARG A 9 17.59 19.94 -3.48
C ARG A 9 17.85 20.45 -4.90
N VAL A 10 19.11 20.72 -5.24
CA VAL A 10 19.52 21.15 -6.59
C VAL A 10 19.22 20.06 -7.62
N ILE A 11 19.59 18.80 -7.34
CA ILE A 11 19.28 17.68 -8.24
C ILE A 11 17.77 17.52 -8.43
N HIS A 12 16.99 17.68 -7.36
CA HIS A 12 15.54 17.59 -7.46
C HIS A 12 14.96 18.71 -8.35
N GLN A 13 15.39 19.95 -8.19
CA GLN A 13 14.97 21.07 -9.04
C GLN A 13 15.35 20.89 -10.51
N VAL A 14 16.59 20.44 -10.79
CA VAL A 14 17.03 20.16 -12.15
C VAL A 14 16.18 19.03 -12.77
N LYS A 15 15.89 17.99 -12.01
CA LYS A 15 14.98 16.92 -12.48
C LYS A 15 13.59 17.44 -12.80
N LEU A 16 13.02 18.32 -11.98
CA LEU A 16 11.71 18.92 -12.24
C LEU A 16 11.71 19.73 -13.53
N GLN A 17 12.72 20.58 -13.72
CA GLN A 17 12.84 21.44 -14.93
C GLN A 17 12.99 20.65 -16.23
N LEU A 18 13.59 19.45 -16.18
CA LEU A 18 13.81 18.57 -17.32
C LEU A 18 12.72 17.51 -17.50
N SER A 19 11.70 17.49 -16.62
CA SER A 19 10.67 16.47 -16.59
C SER A 19 9.38 16.94 -17.25
N CYS A 20 8.78 16.04 -18.01
CA CYS A 20 7.44 16.20 -18.57
C CYS A 20 6.46 15.25 -17.89
N CYS A 21 5.25 15.72 -17.72
CA CYS A 21 4.15 14.93 -17.16
C CYS A 21 3.88 13.68 -18.01
N THR A 22 3.86 12.52 -17.37
CA THR A 22 3.65 11.23 -18.07
C THR A 22 2.22 11.03 -18.59
N LEU A 23 1.29 11.91 -18.21
CA LEU A 23 -0.11 11.86 -18.67
C LEU A 23 -0.39 12.87 -19.79
N CYS A 24 0.04 14.14 -19.65
CA CYS A 24 -0.30 15.20 -20.59
C CYS A 24 0.90 15.81 -21.34
N GLY A 25 2.14 15.47 -20.99
CA GLY A 25 3.35 16.01 -21.59
C GLY A 25 3.77 17.40 -21.11
N ASN A 26 2.98 18.09 -20.29
CA ASN A 26 3.32 19.42 -19.78
C ASN A 26 4.48 19.36 -18.78
N ALA A 27 5.15 20.49 -18.57
CA ALA A 27 6.23 20.62 -17.59
C ALA A 27 5.75 20.28 -16.17
N CYS A 28 6.61 19.60 -15.42
CA CYS A 28 6.35 19.22 -14.04
C CYS A 28 6.86 20.27 -13.06
N GLN A 29 6.09 20.56 -11.99
CA GLN A 29 6.42 21.58 -10.99
C GLN A 29 6.71 21.00 -9.60
N GLN A 30 5.98 19.97 -9.18
CA GLN A 30 6.06 19.39 -7.83
C GLN A 30 6.61 17.98 -7.80
N HIS A 31 6.33 17.18 -8.81
CA HIS A 31 6.78 15.81 -8.93
C HIS A 31 7.25 15.52 -10.37
N PRO A 32 8.39 14.83 -10.57
CA PRO A 32 8.97 14.65 -11.92
C PRO A 32 8.15 13.77 -12.87
N LEU A 33 7.10 13.13 -12.40
CA LEU A 33 6.23 12.27 -13.23
C LEU A 33 4.87 12.90 -13.53
N LEU A 34 4.41 13.89 -12.76
CA LEU A 34 3.09 14.52 -12.93
C LEU A 34 3.15 16.03 -12.75
N CYS A 35 2.47 16.77 -13.62
CA CYS A 35 2.19 18.17 -13.40
C CYS A 35 1.06 18.36 -12.37
N GLN A 36 0.96 19.56 -11.80
CA GLN A 36 -0.05 19.89 -10.78
C GLN A 36 -1.49 19.65 -11.25
N TYR A 37 -1.77 19.90 -12.53
CA TYR A 37 -3.12 19.73 -13.09
C TYR A 37 -3.51 18.25 -13.17
N CYS A 38 -2.63 17.41 -13.73
CA CYS A 38 -2.89 15.97 -13.78
C CYS A 38 -2.92 15.34 -12.38
N LEU A 39 -2.15 15.89 -11.43
CA LEU A 39 -2.19 15.43 -10.04
C LEU A 39 -3.54 15.73 -9.38
N ALA A 40 -4.09 16.94 -9.62
CA ALA A 40 -5.40 17.34 -9.11
C ALA A 40 -6.56 16.57 -9.75
N ASP A 41 -6.37 16.11 -11.00
CA ASP A 41 -7.40 15.46 -11.84
C ASP A 41 -7.39 13.92 -11.73
N LEU A 42 -6.60 13.37 -10.80
CA LEU A 42 -6.59 11.92 -10.55
C LEU A 42 -7.95 11.46 -9.98
N PRO A 43 -8.40 10.25 -10.33
CA PRO A 43 -9.69 9.70 -9.89
C PRO A 43 -9.63 9.24 -8.42
N TYR A 44 -9.36 10.16 -7.51
CA TYR A 44 -9.35 9.89 -6.07
C TYR A 44 -10.72 9.46 -5.57
N PHE A 45 -10.76 8.71 -4.47
CA PHE A 45 -11.98 8.65 -3.69
C PHE A 45 -12.29 10.04 -3.11
N ASP A 46 -13.53 10.48 -3.26
CA ASP A 46 -14.00 11.69 -2.59
C ASP A 46 -14.32 11.39 -1.12
N HIS A 47 -13.34 11.62 -0.27
CA HIS A 47 -13.47 11.32 1.16
C HIS A 47 -14.51 12.21 1.88
N ASN A 48 -14.96 13.30 1.28
CA ASN A 48 -16.10 14.06 1.81
C ASN A 48 -17.43 13.32 1.61
N VAL A 49 -17.48 12.43 0.61
CA VAL A 49 -18.70 11.63 0.29
C VAL A 49 -18.63 10.25 0.93
N VAL A 50 -17.51 9.54 0.77
CA VAL A 50 -17.40 8.13 1.22
C VAL A 50 -16.71 7.97 2.58
N GLY A 51 -16.19 9.05 3.16
CA GLY A 51 -15.32 9.01 4.35
C GLY A 51 -13.91 8.48 4.03
N TYR A 52 -13.03 8.54 5.01
CA TYR A 52 -11.69 7.97 4.87
C TYR A 52 -11.68 6.46 5.01
N ASP A 53 -12.45 5.92 5.95
CA ASP A 53 -12.58 4.48 6.14
C ASP A 53 -13.60 3.89 5.16
N LEU A 54 -13.08 3.34 4.07
CA LEU A 54 -13.90 2.74 3.02
C LEU A 54 -14.71 1.51 3.49
N LEU A 55 -14.42 0.95 4.68
CA LEU A 55 -15.25 -0.12 5.25
C LEU A 55 -16.64 0.36 5.69
N LEU A 56 -16.79 1.67 5.91
CA LEU A 56 -18.07 2.29 6.24
C LEU A 56 -18.97 2.49 4.99
N TRP A 57 -18.39 2.40 3.80
CA TRP A 57 -19.14 2.48 2.56
C TRP A 57 -19.84 1.14 2.27
N PRO A 58 -21.20 1.10 2.19
CA PRO A 58 -21.96 -0.16 2.07
C PRO A 58 -21.53 -1.05 0.91
N ALA A 59 -21.20 -0.48 -0.24
CA ALA A 59 -20.73 -1.22 -1.41
C ALA A 59 -19.43 -2.01 -1.14
N ILE A 60 -18.58 -1.52 -0.24
CA ILE A 60 -17.33 -2.20 0.13
C ILE A 60 -17.58 -3.26 1.20
N ALA A 61 -18.51 -3.03 2.12
CA ALA A 61 -18.86 -3.99 3.16
C ALA A 61 -19.36 -5.32 2.57
N GLU A 62 -20.07 -5.27 1.42
CA GLU A 62 -20.53 -6.46 0.69
C GLU A 62 -19.37 -7.24 0.04
N ILE A 63 -18.36 -6.54 -0.50
CA ILE A 63 -17.21 -7.16 -1.17
C ILE A 63 -16.28 -7.82 -0.16
N ILE A 64 -16.16 -7.23 1.05
CA ILE A 64 -15.25 -7.67 2.12
C ILE A 64 -16.06 -8.01 3.38
N PRO A 65 -16.86 -9.10 3.36
CA PRO A 65 -17.84 -9.38 4.42
C PRO A 65 -17.20 -9.85 5.74
N LYS A 66 -16.03 -10.49 5.69
CA LYS A 66 -15.28 -10.96 6.87
C LYS A 66 -13.88 -10.34 6.85
N LYS A 67 -13.60 -9.51 7.85
CA LYS A 67 -12.36 -8.74 7.96
C LYS A 67 -11.77 -8.84 9.36
N TYR A 68 -10.43 -8.93 9.41
CA TYR A 68 -9.64 -8.85 10.63
C TYR A 68 -8.84 -7.55 10.71
N PHE A 69 -8.95 -6.66 9.71
CA PHE A 69 -8.50 -5.27 9.79
C PHE A 69 -9.66 -4.38 10.17
N ASP A 70 -9.35 -3.32 10.90
CA ASP A 70 -10.34 -2.43 11.50
C ASP A 70 -10.71 -1.28 10.56
N HIS A 71 -9.74 -0.82 9.74
CA HIS A 71 -9.91 0.27 8.77
C HIS A 71 -9.32 -0.09 7.42
N LEU A 72 -9.92 0.45 6.35
CA LEU A 72 -9.45 0.34 4.97
C LEU A 72 -9.37 1.72 4.34
N LEU A 73 -8.18 2.16 3.98
CA LEU A 73 -7.96 3.39 3.23
C LEU A 73 -7.34 3.05 1.87
N ALA A 74 -7.84 3.65 0.81
CA ALA A 74 -7.25 3.56 -0.52
C ALA A 74 -7.29 4.93 -1.21
N ILE A 75 -6.31 5.19 -2.09
CA ILE A 75 -6.21 6.45 -2.81
C ILE A 75 -7.32 6.58 -3.84
N ALA A 76 -7.55 5.51 -4.60
CA ALA A 76 -8.42 5.54 -5.77
C ALA A 76 -9.03 4.16 -6.09
N PRO A 77 -10.11 4.10 -6.88
CA PRO A 77 -10.51 2.86 -7.52
C PRO A 77 -9.42 2.39 -8.51
N TYR A 78 -9.40 1.09 -8.82
CA TYR A 78 -8.44 0.48 -9.75
C TYR A 78 -8.83 0.77 -11.20
N VAL A 79 -8.68 2.04 -11.61
CA VAL A 79 -8.98 2.57 -12.95
C VAL A 79 -7.80 3.37 -13.48
N TRP A 80 -7.87 3.82 -14.75
CA TRP A 80 -6.86 4.69 -15.34
C TRP A 80 -6.70 6.00 -14.54
N PRO A 81 -5.47 6.46 -14.28
CA PRO A 81 -4.18 5.96 -14.71
C PRO A 81 -3.52 4.95 -13.72
N PHE A 82 -4.13 4.70 -12.56
CA PHE A 82 -3.57 3.87 -11.50
C PHE A 82 -3.38 2.41 -11.93
N ASP A 83 -4.34 1.82 -12.64
CA ASP A 83 -4.25 0.47 -13.18
C ASP A 83 -3.04 0.30 -14.09
N ARG A 84 -2.82 1.30 -14.97
CA ARG A 84 -1.66 1.34 -15.86
C ARG A 84 -0.35 1.47 -15.08
N TRP A 85 -0.28 2.38 -14.10
CA TRP A 85 0.93 2.56 -13.30
C TRP A 85 1.28 1.32 -12.49
N ILE A 86 0.31 0.69 -11.87
CA ILE A 86 0.51 -0.54 -11.12
C ILE A 86 0.95 -1.68 -12.05
N ASN A 87 0.40 -1.78 -13.25
CA ASN A 87 0.83 -2.76 -14.25
C ASN A 87 2.25 -2.47 -14.76
N GLN A 88 2.60 -1.22 -15.01
CA GLN A 88 3.95 -0.80 -15.37
C GLN A 88 4.96 -1.13 -14.27
N LEU A 89 4.61 -0.85 -13.00
CA LEU A 89 5.42 -1.22 -11.87
C LEU A 89 5.58 -2.74 -11.77
N LYS A 90 4.50 -3.51 -11.93
CA LYS A 90 4.51 -4.98 -11.79
C LYS A 90 5.25 -5.72 -12.92
N TYR A 91 5.17 -5.23 -14.13
CA TYR A 91 5.56 -6.00 -15.32
C TYR A 91 6.58 -5.30 -16.23
N GLN A 92 6.76 -3.99 -16.07
CA GLN A 92 7.72 -3.20 -16.87
C GLN A 92 8.86 -2.61 -16.02
N HIS A 93 8.94 -3.00 -14.73
CA HIS A 93 9.99 -2.58 -13.80
C HIS A 93 10.15 -1.05 -13.65
N LYS A 94 9.08 -0.28 -13.88
CA LYS A 94 9.10 1.19 -13.72
C LYS A 94 9.05 1.56 -12.23
N THR A 95 10.17 1.32 -11.53
CA THR A 95 10.29 1.53 -10.09
C THR A 95 10.24 3.00 -9.68
N GLU A 96 10.45 3.94 -10.59
CA GLU A 96 10.27 5.37 -10.37
C GLU A 96 8.83 5.73 -9.95
N LEU A 97 7.83 4.93 -10.37
CA LEU A 97 6.45 5.09 -9.95
C LEU A 97 6.25 4.89 -8.43
N THR A 98 7.14 4.19 -7.76
CA THR A 98 7.03 3.99 -6.31
C THR A 98 7.15 5.29 -5.52
N SER A 99 7.93 6.26 -6.03
CA SER A 99 8.04 7.59 -5.40
C SER A 99 6.74 8.38 -5.50
N LEU A 100 6.06 8.33 -6.65
CA LEU A 100 4.77 8.96 -6.87
C LEU A 100 3.69 8.30 -6.00
N LEU A 101 3.55 6.97 -6.11
CA LEU A 101 2.53 6.22 -5.39
C LEU A 101 2.73 6.32 -3.86
N GLY A 102 3.98 6.30 -3.40
CA GLY A 102 4.32 6.51 -2.00
C GLY A 102 3.97 7.91 -1.51
N LEU A 103 4.21 8.96 -2.32
CA LEU A 103 3.83 10.33 -2.01
C LEU A 103 2.30 10.46 -1.87
N LEU A 104 1.55 9.91 -2.82
CA LEU A 104 0.08 9.94 -2.78
C LEU A 104 -0.46 9.22 -1.53
N LEU A 105 0.15 8.10 -1.14
CA LEU A 105 -0.24 7.39 0.07
C LEU A 105 0.08 8.20 1.34
N VAL A 106 1.21 8.91 1.36
CA VAL A 106 1.57 9.86 2.43
C VAL A 106 0.53 10.96 2.54
N GLN A 107 0.11 11.56 1.43
CA GLN A 107 -0.91 12.60 1.41
C GLN A 107 -2.25 12.10 1.95
N LEU A 108 -2.72 10.93 1.51
CA LEU A 108 -3.94 10.30 2.03
C LEU A 108 -3.86 10.09 3.55
N TRP A 109 -2.73 9.55 4.02
CA TRP A 109 -2.54 9.27 5.44
C TRP A 109 -2.50 10.54 6.29
N GLN A 110 -1.86 11.61 5.82
CA GLN A 110 -1.86 12.92 6.49
C GLN A 110 -3.26 13.51 6.57
N GLN A 111 -4.03 13.42 5.49
CA GLN A 111 -5.43 13.88 5.48
C GLN A 111 -6.28 13.11 6.48
N TYR A 112 -6.15 11.78 6.52
CA TYR A 112 -6.82 10.94 7.50
C TYR A 112 -6.46 11.30 8.94
N LEU A 113 -5.16 11.46 9.25
CA LEU A 113 -4.72 11.86 10.60
C LEU A 113 -5.29 13.21 11.04
N ASN A 114 -5.38 14.17 10.11
CA ASN A 114 -5.91 15.51 10.39
C ASN A 114 -7.43 15.50 10.60
N ALA A 115 -8.15 14.68 9.84
CA ALA A 115 -9.62 14.60 9.88
C ALA A 115 -10.13 13.79 11.06
N GLU A 116 -9.58 12.59 11.26
CA GLU A 116 -10.09 11.60 12.22
C GLU A 116 -9.37 11.65 13.57
N GLN A 117 -8.19 12.30 13.63
CA GLN A 117 -7.36 12.44 14.84
C GLN A 117 -7.19 11.12 15.64
N PRO A 118 -6.87 10.00 14.99
CA PRO A 118 -6.73 8.73 15.66
C PRO A 118 -5.55 8.75 16.62
N ASN A 119 -5.61 7.96 17.69
CA ASN A 119 -4.49 7.82 18.63
C ASN A 119 -3.38 6.92 18.07
N ILE A 120 -2.74 7.39 17.00
CA ILE A 120 -1.67 6.72 16.25
C ILE A 120 -0.40 7.55 16.37
N THR A 121 0.62 6.97 17.00
CA THR A 121 1.92 7.62 17.22
C THR A 121 3.06 6.72 16.74
N PRO A 122 4.26 7.25 16.47
CA PRO A 122 5.41 6.43 16.10
C PRO A 122 5.70 5.29 17.09
N ASP A 123 5.60 5.56 18.38
CA ASP A 123 5.94 4.59 19.44
C ASP A 123 4.95 3.43 19.56
N ASN A 124 3.74 3.57 19.02
CA ASN A 124 2.69 2.55 19.12
C ASN A 124 2.34 1.88 17.79
N THR A 125 3.04 2.23 16.69
CA THR A 125 2.66 1.87 15.33
C THR A 125 3.80 1.17 14.59
N LEU A 126 3.48 0.05 13.97
CA LEU A 126 4.36 -0.71 13.10
C LEU A 126 3.82 -0.73 11.67
N ILE A 127 4.68 -0.44 10.69
CA ILE A 127 4.36 -0.61 9.28
C ILE A 127 4.80 -2.00 8.82
N LEU A 128 3.93 -2.66 8.07
CA LEU A 128 4.19 -3.90 7.37
C LEU A 128 3.75 -3.78 5.92
N ALA A 129 4.44 -4.50 5.02
CA ALA A 129 4.00 -4.67 3.64
C ALA A 129 3.43 -6.07 3.43
N VAL A 130 2.37 -6.18 2.62
CA VAL A 130 1.85 -7.49 2.20
C VAL A 130 2.94 -8.25 1.44
N PRO A 131 3.37 -9.44 1.91
CA PRO A 131 4.45 -10.18 1.27
C PRO A 131 4.02 -10.78 -0.06
N LEU A 132 4.89 -10.67 -1.05
CA LEU A 132 4.67 -11.23 -2.37
C LEU A 132 4.91 -12.75 -2.37
N HIS A 133 4.16 -13.47 -3.20
CA HIS A 133 4.42 -14.90 -3.41
C HIS A 133 5.79 -15.11 -4.06
N ILE A 134 6.56 -16.14 -3.61
CA ILE A 134 7.93 -16.39 -4.05
C ILE A 134 8.07 -16.46 -5.59
N LYS A 135 7.15 -17.13 -6.30
CA LYS A 135 7.16 -17.17 -7.77
C LYS A 135 7.00 -15.81 -8.42
N LYS A 136 6.17 -14.93 -7.82
CA LYS A 136 6.00 -13.55 -8.30
C LYS A 136 7.23 -12.70 -7.97
N TRP A 137 7.83 -12.95 -6.81
CA TRP A 137 9.08 -12.28 -6.43
C TRP A 137 10.23 -12.67 -7.38
N GLN A 138 10.37 -13.98 -7.69
CA GLN A 138 11.37 -14.46 -8.66
C GLN A 138 11.16 -13.87 -10.06
N ALA A 139 9.90 -13.73 -10.51
CA ALA A 139 9.59 -13.16 -11.82
C ALA A 139 9.75 -11.64 -11.88
N ARG A 140 9.61 -10.91 -10.76
CA ARG A 140 9.61 -9.44 -10.70
C ARG A 140 10.89 -8.85 -10.11
N GLY A 141 11.63 -9.62 -9.31
CA GLY A 141 12.82 -9.17 -8.60
C GLY A 141 12.54 -8.31 -7.36
N PHE A 142 11.31 -7.84 -7.15
CA PHE A 142 10.93 -6.98 -6.03
C PHE A 142 9.46 -7.13 -5.62
N ASN A 143 9.13 -6.66 -4.42
CA ASN A 143 7.76 -6.54 -3.93
C ASN A 143 7.32 -5.07 -3.99
N GLN A 144 6.25 -4.78 -4.73
CA GLN A 144 5.70 -3.43 -4.93
C GLN A 144 5.24 -2.82 -3.61
N ALA A 145 4.49 -3.59 -2.81
CA ALA A 145 4.01 -3.13 -1.51
C ALA A 145 5.18 -2.77 -0.57
N HIS A 146 6.29 -3.53 -0.61
CA HIS A 146 7.50 -3.22 0.14
C HIS A 146 8.14 -1.89 -0.29
N LEU A 147 8.28 -1.65 -1.61
CA LEU A 147 8.87 -0.41 -2.11
C LEU A 147 8.03 0.82 -1.72
N ILE A 148 6.70 0.70 -1.80
CA ILE A 148 5.75 1.74 -1.40
C ILE A 148 5.80 1.95 0.11
N ALA A 149 5.75 0.88 0.91
CA ALA A 149 5.80 0.94 2.37
C ALA A 149 7.11 1.57 2.88
N ARG A 150 8.24 1.23 2.26
CA ARG A 150 9.54 1.82 2.58
C ARG A 150 9.58 3.33 2.30
N GLN A 151 8.95 3.78 1.22
CA GLN A 151 8.84 5.21 0.90
C GLN A 151 7.92 5.91 1.90
N PHE A 152 6.80 5.30 2.22
CA PHE A 152 5.83 5.81 3.20
C PHE A 152 6.43 5.92 4.61
N ALA A 153 7.11 4.89 5.10
CA ALA A 153 7.71 4.85 6.43
C ALA A 153 8.69 6.01 6.70
N LYS A 154 9.44 6.42 5.66
CA LYS A 154 10.39 7.54 5.78
C LYS A 154 9.74 8.87 6.11
N SER A 155 8.43 9.04 5.84
CA SER A 155 7.73 10.31 6.00
C SER A 155 7.17 10.50 7.41
N PHE A 156 6.99 9.43 8.20
CA PHE A 156 6.30 9.47 9.48
C PHE A 156 7.11 9.00 10.69
N ALA A 157 8.36 8.60 10.49
CA ALA A 157 9.21 8.01 11.53
C ALA A 157 8.59 6.79 12.24
N TYR A 158 7.66 6.09 11.58
CA TYR A 158 7.11 4.83 12.07
C TYR A 158 8.14 3.71 11.89
N ASP A 159 8.13 2.74 12.81
CA ASP A 159 8.92 1.52 12.63
C ASP A 159 8.41 0.71 11.43
N TYR A 160 9.33 0.18 10.64
CA TYR A 160 9.03 -0.60 9.46
C TYR A 160 9.79 -1.93 9.46
N GLN A 161 9.07 -3.03 9.59
CA GLN A 161 9.65 -4.38 9.57
C GLN A 161 9.33 -5.09 8.25
N THR A 162 10.37 -5.61 7.60
CA THR A 162 10.27 -6.22 6.27
C THR A 162 9.96 -7.69 6.29
N ASP A 163 10.52 -8.42 7.27
CA ASP A 163 10.57 -9.88 7.28
C ASP A 163 9.71 -10.52 8.38
N LEU A 164 8.89 -9.71 9.07
CA LEU A 164 8.02 -10.19 10.14
C LEU A 164 6.99 -11.20 9.64
N ILE A 165 6.39 -10.93 8.48
CA ILE A 165 5.40 -11.83 7.87
C ILE A 165 6.05 -12.61 6.75
N VAL A 166 6.17 -13.91 6.93
CA VAL A 166 6.67 -14.82 5.90
C VAL A 166 5.54 -15.59 5.26
N ARG A 167 5.62 -15.76 3.95
CA ARG A 167 4.70 -16.63 3.23
C ARG A 167 5.27 -18.03 3.23
N GLN A 168 4.60 -18.95 3.94
CA GLN A 168 4.98 -20.36 3.94
C GLN A 168 4.76 -20.98 2.56
N LYS A 169 5.68 -21.83 2.11
CA LYS A 169 5.52 -22.64 0.90
C LYS A 169 4.43 -23.67 1.14
N PHE A 170 3.20 -23.37 0.78
CA PHE A 170 2.23 -24.45 0.59
C PHE A 170 2.28 -24.91 -0.85
N THR A 171 2.50 -26.23 -0.95
CA THR A 171 2.50 -27.04 -2.14
C THR A 171 1.28 -26.80 -3.02
N GLU A 172 1.57 -26.90 -4.32
CA GLU A 172 0.70 -27.13 -5.46
C GLU A 172 -0.11 -25.95 -6.03
N ASN A 173 0.42 -25.55 -7.21
CA ASN A 173 -0.37 -24.94 -8.26
C ASN A 173 -1.50 -25.88 -8.69
N GLN A 174 -2.72 -25.50 -8.44
CA GLN A 174 -3.84 -25.94 -9.26
C GLN A 174 -4.41 -24.71 -9.98
N VAL A 175 -3.92 -24.53 -11.20
CA VAL A 175 -4.50 -23.63 -12.20
C VAL A 175 -5.94 -24.11 -12.42
N GLY A 176 -6.94 -23.24 -12.23
CA GLY A 176 -8.34 -23.53 -12.58
C GLY A 176 -9.35 -23.60 -11.42
N LYS A 177 -9.00 -23.29 -10.16
CA LYS A 177 -9.96 -23.38 -9.04
C LYS A 177 -10.74 -22.10 -8.78
N SER A 178 -12.06 -22.28 -8.50
CA SER A 178 -13.04 -21.25 -8.12
C SER A 178 -12.62 -20.41 -6.90
N GLY A 179 -13.23 -19.21 -6.70
CA GLY A 179 -12.94 -18.29 -5.60
C GLY A 179 -13.03 -18.91 -4.19
N VAL A 180 -13.80 -19.99 -4.01
CA VAL A 180 -13.90 -20.74 -2.74
C VAL A 180 -12.61 -21.55 -2.48
N ALA A 181 -12.02 -22.15 -3.51
CA ALA A 181 -10.77 -22.87 -3.40
C ALA A 181 -9.56 -21.95 -3.16
N ARG A 182 -9.58 -20.72 -3.71
CA ARG A 182 -8.58 -19.67 -3.38
C ARG A 182 -8.61 -19.31 -1.90
N ARG A 183 -9.80 -19.16 -1.31
CA ARG A 183 -9.96 -18.86 0.13
C ARG A 183 -9.44 -19.99 1.01
N LYS A 184 -9.63 -21.26 0.62
CA LYS A 184 -9.16 -22.43 1.37
C LYS A 184 -7.63 -22.59 1.31
N ASN A 185 -7.01 -22.22 0.17
CA ASN A 185 -5.55 -22.30 -0.04
C ASN A 185 -4.77 -21.17 0.62
N LEU A 186 -5.43 -20.05 1.00
CA LEU A 186 -4.79 -18.94 1.71
C LEU A 186 -4.84 -19.10 3.24
N LYS A 187 -5.71 -19.97 3.77
CA LYS A 187 -5.66 -20.33 5.19
C LYS A 187 -4.31 -20.98 5.48
N HIS A 188 -3.57 -20.37 6.43
CA HIS A 188 -2.21 -20.78 6.82
C HIS A 188 -1.12 -20.55 5.75
N ALA A 189 -1.37 -19.70 4.74
CA ALA A 189 -0.34 -19.33 3.77
C ALA A 189 0.73 -18.39 4.34
N PHE A 190 0.47 -17.78 5.49
CA PHE A 190 1.36 -16.82 6.14
C PHE A 190 1.67 -17.26 7.57
N ALA A 191 2.87 -16.91 8.04
CA ALA A 191 3.29 -17.06 9.43
C ALA A 191 4.08 -15.83 9.88
N ILE A 192 4.16 -15.63 11.18
CA ILE A 192 5.15 -14.72 11.75
C ILE A 192 6.50 -15.44 11.69
N ASN A 193 7.52 -14.72 11.27
CA ASN A 193 8.88 -15.22 11.22
C ASN A 193 9.34 -15.63 12.62
N PRO A 194 9.69 -16.90 12.86
CA PRO A 194 10.09 -17.39 14.18
C PRO A 194 11.42 -16.78 14.65
N ASP A 195 12.25 -16.28 13.73
CA ASP A 195 13.56 -15.70 14.04
C ASP A 195 13.43 -14.24 14.51
N ILE A 196 12.23 -13.66 14.49
CA ILE A 196 11.97 -12.29 14.93
C ILE A 196 11.19 -12.35 16.26
N ASP A 197 11.78 -11.78 17.29
CA ASP A 197 11.06 -11.51 18.53
C ASP A 197 10.04 -10.41 18.30
N PHE A 198 8.77 -10.79 18.27
CA PHE A 198 7.68 -9.92 17.92
C PHE A 198 6.87 -9.54 19.15
N GLU A 199 7.10 -8.33 19.65
CA GLU A 199 6.20 -7.67 20.60
C GLU A 199 5.09 -6.95 19.80
N PRO A 200 3.79 -7.30 20.04
CA PRO A 200 2.70 -6.74 19.28
C PRO A 200 2.52 -5.24 19.59
N PRO A 201 2.64 -4.34 18.60
CA PRO A 201 2.31 -2.93 18.78
C PRO A 201 0.80 -2.76 18.96
N LYS A 202 0.38 -1.60 19.46
CA LYS A 202 -1.05 -1.28 19.53
C LYS A 202 -1.66 -1.20 18.14
N HIS A 203 -0.92 -0.62 17.19
CA HIS A 203 -1.41 -0.36 15.84
C HIS A 203 -0.48 -0.91 14.77
N VAL A 204 -1.06 -1.50 13.71
CA VAL A 204 -0.33 -1.92 12.51
C VAL A 204 -0.91 -1.23 11.29
N LEU A 205 -0.03 -0.62 10.48
CA LEU A 205 -0.34 -0.17 9.13
C LEU A 205 0.13 -1.24 8.15
N LEU A 206 -0.82 -1.98 7.57
CA LEU A 206 -0.53 -2.98 6.55
C LEU A 206 -0.68 -2.36 5.17
N ILE A 207 0.40 -2.33 4.37
CA ILE A 207 0.41 -1.68 3.06
C ILE A 207 0.36 -2.71 1.95
N ASP A 208 -0.55 -2.50 0.98
CA ASP A 208 -0.68 -3.27 -0.26
C ASP A 208 -0.73 -2.33 -1.48
N ASP A 209 -0.50 -2.86 -2.68
CA ASP A 209 -0.65 -2.07 -3.92
C ASP A 209 -2.11 -2.04 -4.41
N VAL A 210 -2.81 -3.17 -4.40
CA VAL A 210 -4.21 -3.29 -4.82
C VAL A 210 -4.97 -4.24 -3.92
N VAL A 211 -6.00 -3.74 -3.28
CA VAL A 211 -6.99 -4.56 -2.58
C VAL A 211 -8.10 -4.93 -3.58
N THR A 212 -8.37 -6.23 -3.70
CA THR A 212 -9.51 -6.75 -4.48
C THR A 212 -10.58 -7.28 -3.51
N THR A 213 -10.46 -8.51 -3.08
CA THR A 213 -11.34 -9.14 -2.07
C THR A 213 -10.78 -9.02 -0.66
N GLY A 214 -9.62 -8.39 -0.48
CA GLY A 214 -8.92 -8.28 0.80
C GLY A 214 -8.45 -9.61 1.40
N THR A 215 -8.62 -10.75 0.72
CA THR A 215 -8.37 -12.09 1.29
C THR A 215 -6.94 -12.26 1.80
N THR A 216 -5.94 -11.76 1.05
CA THR A 216 -4.52 -11.85 1.44
C THR A 216 -4.26 -11.02 2.70
N ALA A 217 -4.67 -9.76 2.70
CA ALA A 217 -4.53 -8.87 3.84
C ALA A 217 -5.26 -9.43 5.06
N ASN A 218 -6.45 -9.97 4.87
CA ASN A 218 -7.27 -10.52 5.93
C ASN A 218 -6.61 -11.71 6.65
N GLU A 219 -5.93 -12.62 5.93
CA GLU A 219 -5.19 -13.72 6.55
C GLU A 219 -3.98 -13.22 7.37
N ILE A 220 -3.30 -12.20 6.89
CA ILE A 220 -2.20 -11.55 7.64
C ILE A 220 -2.75 -10.88 8.90
N CYS A 221 -3.83 -10.11 8.76
CA CYS A 221 -4.47 -9.42 9.89
C CYS A 221 -4.97 -10.41 10.95
N ARG A 222 -5.52 -11.56 10.53
CA ARG A 222 -5.90 -12.65 11.44
C ARG A 222 -4.73 -13.17 12.27
N LEU A 223 -3.54 -13.29 11.67
CA LEU A 223 -2.33 -13.69 12.41
C LEU A 223 -1.91 -12.62 13.41
N LEU A 224 -1.89 -11.35 13.01
CA LEU A 224 -1.50 -10.23 13.83
C LEU A 224 -2.46 -10.05 15.02
N LYS A 225 -3.78 -10.13 14.78
CA LYS A 225 -4.80 -10.11 15.83
C LYS A 225 -4.61 -11.24 16.86
N LYS A 226 -4.27 -12.45 16.42
CA LYS A 226 -3.96 -13.58 17.29
C LYS A 226 -2.72 -13.37 18.15
N ARG A 227 -1.82 -12.50 17.74
CA ARG A 227 -0.61 -12.13 18.49
C ARG A 227 -0.81 -10.91 19.38
N GLY A 228 -2.02 -10.34 19.44
CA GLY A 228 -2.36 -9.26 20.35
C GLY A 228 -2.37 -7.86 19.75
N VAL A 229 -2.18 -7.69 18.43
CA VAL A 229 -2.32 -6.39 17.76
C VAL A 229 -3.75 -5.87 17.93
N GLN A 230 -3.91 -4.66 18.49
CA GLN A 230 -5.21 -4.12 18.84
C GLN A 230 -5.95 -3.56 17.64
N THR A 231 -5.27 -2.77 16.79
CA THR A 231 -5.88 -2.10 15.65
C THR A 231 -5.01 -2.30 14.40
N ILE A 232 -5.65 -2.58 13.27
CA ILE A 232 -4.98 -2.74 11.98
C ILE A 232 -5.66 -1.88 10.94
N THR A 233 -4.92 -0.96 10.34
CA THR A 233 -5.36 -0.20 9.17
C THR A 233 -4.71 -0.79 7.92
N LEU A 234 -5.54 -1.21 6.96
CA LEU A 234 -5.09 -1.61 5.63
C LEU A 234 -5.02 -0.36 4.75
N LEU A 235 -3.79 -0.03 4.31
CA LEU A 235 -3.53 1.06 3.37
C LEU A 235 -3.25 0.50 1.99
N SER A 236 -3.92 1.02 0.96
CA SER A 236 -3.72 0.57 -0.42
C SER A 236 -3.61 1.73 -1.39
N ILE A 237 -2.90 1.54 -2.50
CA ILE A 237 -2.95 2.48 -3.62
C ILE A 237 -4.33 2.43 -4.25
N CYS A 238 -4.81 1.22 -4.55
CA CYS A 238 -6.12 1.06 -5.19
C CYS A 238 -7.00 0.03 -4.50
N LEU A 239 -8.31 0.27 -4.65
CA LEU A 239 -9.35 -0.70 -4.37
C LEU A 239 -10.03 -1.10 -5.69
N ALA A 240 -10.04 -2.40 -6.01
CA ALA A 240 -10.77 -2.90 -7.15
C ALA A 240 -12.26 -3.04 -6.77
N LEU A 241 -13.08 -2.21 -7.37
CA LEU A 241 -14.54 -2.28 -7.26
C LEU A 241 -15.09 -3.33 -8.23
N PRO A 242 -16.22 -4.00 -7.92
CA PRO A 242 -16.92 -4.82 -8.89
C PRO A 242 -17.42 -3.96 -10.05
N SER A 243 -17.33 -4.50 -11.25
CA SER A 243 -17.93 -3.93 -12.47
C SER A 243 -19.43 -4.08 -12.45
#